data_877c3e6230f047cafcd40812e36783e8
#
_entry.id   877c3e6230f047cafcd40812e36783e8
#
_cell.length_a   1.000
_cell.length_b   1.000
_cell.length_c   1.000
_cell.angle_alpha   90.00
_cell.angle_beta   90.00
_cell.angle_gamma   90.00
#
_symmetry.space_group_name_H-M   'P 1'
#
loop_
_entity.id
_entity.type
_entity.pdbx_description
1 polymer ?
#
loop_
_entity_poly.entity_id
_entity_poly.type
_entity_poly.pdbx_seq_one_letter_code
_entity_poly.pdbx_strand_id
1 'polypeptide(L)'
;MLLSGDPGIGKSTILLQICQYIGKDLDILYVSGEESVYQIKLRADRLGVTSPTLTLMSQTDVQAICEYININKPGLVIIDSIQTMVISDLSSSAGSVTQVRESTSMFMRTAKSSNIPIIVVGHVNKDGNIAGPKVLEHIVDAVLYFEGDRNMSYRILRAVKNRYGSTNEIGVFEMLDSGLSQVENPSLMLISGRPKNTSGTCIACAMEGTRPILAEVQALVSASSFGNPRRMATGFDYSRMAMLLAVLEKRAGYFFGNMDAYINVCLLYTSPSPRDA
;
A
#
# COMPACT_ATOMS: atom_id res chain seq x y z
N MET A 1 4.44 14.14 -1.51
CA MET A 1 3.65 12.89 -1.62
C MET A 1 4.04 11.97 -0.48
N LEU A 2 3.10 11.23 0.11
CA LEU A 2 3.36 10.20 1.12
C LEU A 2 3.21 8.81 0.48
N LEU A 3 4.21 7.95 0.62
CA LEU A 3 4.12 6.52 0.36
C LEU A 3 4.06 5.77 1.69
N SER A 4 2.95 5.13 1.97
CA SER A 4 2.71 4.42 3.23
C SER A 4 2.48 2.94 3.01
N GLY A 5 2.65 2.14 4.05
CA GLY A 5 2.42 0.69 4.03
C GLY A 5 3.19 -0.02 5.14
N ASP A 6 2.89 -1.30 5.34
CA ASP A 6 3.50 -2.12 6.38
C ASP A 6 5.03 -2.19 6.25
N PRO A 7 5.77 -2.32 7.35
CA PRO A 7 7.21 -2.59 7.31
C PRO A 7 7.50 -3.88 6.52
N GLY A 8 8.52 -3.82 5.64
CA GLY A 8 8.92 -4.97 4.82
C GLY A 8 8.03 -5.28 3.61
N ILE A 9 7.01 -4.45 3.30
CA ILE A 9 6.11 -4.66 2.15
C ILE A 9 6.78 -4.43 0.79
N GLY A 10 7.92 -3.70 0.74
CA GLY A 10 8.66 -3.39 -0.49
C GLY A 10 8.68 -1.92 -0.87
N LYS A 11 8.37 -0.98 0.06
CA LYS A 11 8.39 0.47 -0.22
C LYS A 11 9.72 0.96 -0.75
N SER A 12 10.82 0.65 -0.05
CA SER A 12 12.17 1.05 -0.48
C SER A 12 12.58 0.37 -1.78
N THR A 13 12.08 -0.85 -2.05
CA THR A 13 12.32 -1.57 -3.31
C THR A 13 11.70 -0.83 -4.49
N ILE A 14 10.41 -0.50 -4.42
CA ILE A 14 9.74 0.22 -5.51
C ILE A 14 10.36 1.60 -5.72
N LEU A 15 10.76 2.29 -4.65
CA LEU A 15 11.38 3.61 -4.76
C LEU A 15 12.76 3.54 -5.45
N LEU A 16 13.59 2.57 -5.12
CA LEU A 16 14.87 2.38 -5.81
C LEU A 16 14.66 2.02 -7.30
N GLN A 17 13.68 1.19 -7.62
CA GLN A 17 13.34 0.89 -9.01
C GLN A 17 12.81 2.14 -9.75
N ILE A 18 12.01 2.99 -9.10
CA ILE A 18 11.60 4.29 -9.65
C ILE A 18 12.83 5.17 -9.92
N CYS A 19 13.81 5.21 -9.00
CA CYS A 19 15.05 5.95 -9.21
C CYS A 19 15.80 5.51 -10.47
N GLN A 20 15.81 4.21 -10.81
CA GLN A 20 16.43 3.72 -12.03
C GLN A 20 15.75 4.26 -13.30
N TYR A 21 14.42 4.36 -13.29
CA TYR A 21 13.67 4.81 -14.47
C TYR A 21 13.70 6.33 -14.63
N ILE A 22 13.47 7.07 -13.55
CA ILE A 22 13.40 8.54 -13.56
C ILE A 22 14.80 9.17 -13.57
N GLY A 23 15.79 8.52 -12.97
CA GLY A 23 17.17 9.02 -12.89
C GLY A 23 17.90 9.12 -14.23
N LYS A 24 17.25 8.78 -15.33
CA LYS A 24 17.77 9.07 -16.69
C LYS A 24 17.66 10.54 -17.04
N ASP A 25 16.65 11.21 -16.46
CA ASP A 25 16.24 12.57 -16.82
C ASP A 25 16.35 13.56 -15.65
N LEU A 26 16.46 13.06 -14.41
CA LEU A 26 16.45 13.88 -13.20
C LEU A 26 17.53 13.45 -12.20
N ASP A 27 18.14 14.42 -11.54
CA ASP A 27 18.98 14.18 -10.37
C ASP A 27 18.09 13.83 -9.17
N ILE A 28 18.37 12.71 -8.51
CA ILE A 28 17.57 12.18 -7.40
C ILE A 28 18.41 12.18 -6.13
N LEU A 29 17.85 12.77 -5.07
CA LEU A 29 18.39 12.65 -3.72
C LEU A 29 17.56 11.62 -2.94
N TYR A 30 18.18 10.50 -2.54
CA TYR A 30 17.59 9.49 -1.66
C TYR A 30 18.22 9.62 -0.27
N VAL A 31 17.43 10.07 0.70
CA VAL A 31 17.82 10.24 2.09
C VAL A 31 17.26 9.09 2.91
N SER A 32 18.14 8.39 3.63
CA SER A 32 17.76 7.36 4.60
C SER A 32 18.15 7.74 6.00
N GLY A 33 17.24 7.56 6.94
CA GLY A 33 17.52 7.66 8.37
C GLY A 33 17.64 6.31 9.08
N GLU A 34 17.35 5.21 8.37
CA GLU A 34 17.37 3.85 8.94
C GLU A 34 18.57 3.04 8.46
N GLU A 35 18.92 3.18 7.19
CA GLU A 35 19.97 2.39 6.55
C GLU A 35 21.17 3.25 6.19
N SER A 36 22.36 2.67 6.30
CA SER A 36 23.60 3.29 5.82
C SER A 36 23.61 3.33 4.28
N VAL A 37 24.37 4.29 3.72
CA VAL A 37 24.57 4.40 2.27
C VAL A 37 25.04 3.07 1.65
N TYR A 38 25.89 2.32 2.36
CA TYR A 38 26.38 1.02 1.90
C TYR A 38 25.26 -0.02 1.79
N GLN A 39 24.35 -0.10 2.77
CA GLN A 39 23.22 -1.03 2.74
C GLN A 39 22.25 -0.70 1.61
N ILE A 40 21.96 0.60 1.41
CA ILE A 40 21.12 1.04 0.29
C ILE A 40 21.78 0.69 -1.04
N LYS A 41 23.10 0.90 -1.16
CA LYS A 41 23.85 0.57 -2.37
C LYS A 41 23.80 -0.93 -2.67
N LEU A 42 24.00 -1.81 -1.70
CA LEU A 42 23.90 -3.26 -1.89
C LEU A 42 22.49 -3.67 -2.39
N ARG A 43 21.46 -3.02 -1.86
CA ARG A 43 20.07 -3.24 -2.34
C ARG A 43 19.89 -2.72 -3.75
N ALA A 44 20.38 -1.54 -4.07
CA ALA A 44 20.33 -0.94 -5.39
C ALA A 44 21.03 -1.84 -6.43
N ASP A 45 22.23 -2.33 -6.12
CA ASP A 45 23.00 -3.24 -6.98
C ASP A 45 22.22 -4.54 -7.24
N ARG A 46 21.60 -5.14 -6.21
CA ARG A 46 20.75 -6.34 -6.37
C ARG A 46 19.55 -6.09 -7.29
N LEU A 47 18.99 -4.89 -7.26
CA LEU A 47 17.84 -4.48 -8.08
C LEU A 47 18.25 -3.99 -9.47
N GLY A 48 19.54 -3.99 -9.79
CA GLY A 48 20.06 -3.46 -11.05
C GLY A 48 19.95 -1.94 -11.18
N VAL A 49 19.89 -1.22 -10.06
CA VAL A 49 19.83 0.25 -10.05
C VAL A 49 21.24 0.81 -10.19
N THR A 50 21.52 1.35 -11.37
CA THR A 50 22.85 1.87 -11.75
C THR A 50 22.81 3.35 -12.16
N SER A 51 21.73 4.06 -11.83
CA SER A 51 21.55 5.47 -12.22
C SER A 51 22.69 6.34 -11.68
N PRO A 52 23.44 7.05 -12.55
CA PRO A 52 24.54 7.92 -12.14
C PRO A 52 24.05 9.20 -11.44
N THR A 53 22.79 9.55 -11.58
CA THR A 53 22.14 10.74 -11.01
C THR A 53 21.50 10.47 -9.65
N LEU A 54 21.64 9.25 -9.12
CA LEU A 54 21.14 8.89 -7.80
C LEU A 54 22.19 9.21 -6.72
N THR A 55 21.93 10.25 -5.95
CA THR A 55 22.72 10.59 -4.76
C THR A 55 22.09 9.95 -3.52
N LEU A 56 22.88 9.19 -2.76
CA LEU A 56 22.49 8.56 -1.51
C LEU A 56 23.03 9.36 -0.32
N MET A 57 22.15 9.65 0.64
CA MET A 57 22.51 10.37 1.87
C MET A 57 21.98 9.60 3.09
N SER A 58 22.84 9.39 4.10
CA SER A 58 22.43 8.91 5.42
C SER A 58 22.40 10.09 6.37
N GLN A 59 21.20 10.60 6.67
CA GLN A 59 20.97 11.78 7.50
C GLN A 59 19.57 11.74 8.12
N THR A 60 19.46 12.21 9.37
CA THR A 60 18.20 12.33 10.11
C THR A 60 17.81 13.76 10.45
N ASP A 61 18.76 14.71 10.41
CA ASP A 61 18.49 16.12 10.68
C ASP A 61 17.76 16.78 9.50
N VAL A 62 16.52 17.18 9.75
CA VAL A 62 15.62 17.77 8.74
C VAL A 62 16.15 19.11 8.23
N GLN A 63 16.78 19.91 9.09
CA GLN A 63 17.31 21.22 8.72
C GLN A 63 18.47 21.05 7.74
N ALA A 64 19.42 20.18 8.05
CA ALA A 64 20.56 19.88 7.17
C ALA A 64 20.10 19.32 5.81
N ILE A 65 19.08 18.45 5.80
CA ILE A 65 18.51 17.91 4.55
C ILE A 65 17.87 19.03 3.73
N CYS A 66 17.08 19.92 4.34
CA CYS A 66 16.43 21.03 3.64
C CYS A 66 17.46 22.04 3.08
N GLU A 67 18.55 22.31 3.81
CA GLU A 67 19.66 23.13 3.32
C GLU A 67 20.33 22.50 2.09
N TYR A 68 20.61 21.19 2.16
CA TYR A 68 21.16 20.46 1.01
C TYR A 68 20.26 20.54 -0.23
N ILE A 69 18.95 20.37 -0.05
CA ILE A 69 17.96 20.48 -1.13
C ILE A 69 17.99 21.88 -1.75
N ASN A 70 18.04 22.93 -0.94
CA ASN A 70 18.04 24.31 -1.41
C ASN A 70 19.34 24.69 -2.17
N ILE A 71 20.47 24.11 -1.79
CA ILE A 71 21.77 24.36 -2.43
C ILE A 71 21.89 23.57 -3.74
N ASN A 72 21.63 22.26 -3.69
CA ASN A 72 21.92 21.34 -4.80
C ASN A 72 20.75 21.20 -5.79
N LYS A 73 19.53 21.58 -5.40
CA LYS A 73 18.30 21.59 -6.23
C LYS A 73 18.08 20.29 -7.02
N PRO A 74 18.03 19.13 -6.36
CA PRO A 74 17.74 17.87 -7.05
C PRO A 74 16.35 17.94 -7.72
N GLY A 75 16.16 17.16 -8.78
CA GLY A 75 14.87 17.08 -9.48
C GLY A 75 13.81 16.28 -8.71
N LEU A 76 14.23 15.38 -7.81
CA LEU A 76 13.36 14.59 -6.93
C LEU A 76 14.08 14.31 -5.61
N VAL A 77 13.33 14.35 -4.50
CA VAL A 77 13.83 13.93 -3.17
C VAL A 77 12.99 12.79 -2.63
N ILE A 78 13.64 11.80 -2.03
CA ILE A 78 13.00 10.68 -1.33
C ILE A 78 13.50 10.66 0.11
N ILE A 79 12.59 10.63 1.08
CA ILE A 79 12.88 10.56 2.52
C ILE A 79 12.40 9.21 3.06
N ASP A 80 13.32 8.32 3.42
CA ASP A 80 13.04 6.95 3.88
C ASP A 80 13.70 6.66 5.25
N SER A 81 12.98 6.74 6.37
CA SER A 81 11.56 7.06 6.54
C SER A 81 11.36 8.33 7.38
N ILE A 82 10.16 8.88 7.36
CA ILE A 82 9.82 10.10 8.14
C ILE A 82 9.94 9.87 9.64
N GLN A 83 9.77 8.63 10.11
CA GLN A 83 9.81 8.29 11.52
C GLN A 83 11.21 8.48 12.16
N THR A 84 12.25 8.44 11.35
CA THR A 84 13.62 8.62 11.81
C THR A 84 14.10 10.07 11.76
N MET A 85 13.32 10.94 11.11
CA MET A 85 13.66 12.35 10.94
C MET A 85 13.50 13.14 12.24
N VAL A 86 14.43 14.05 12.49
CA VAL A 86 14.51 14.83 13.72
C VAL A 86 14.73 16.31 13.41
N ILE A 87 13.98 17.16 14.09
CA ILE A 87 14.23 18.59 14.21
C ILE A 87 14.85 18.80 15.59
N SER A 88 16.09 19.25 15.63
CA SER A 88 16.89 19.34 16.88
C SER A 88 16.30 20.29 17.92
N ASP A 89 15.56 21.32 17.48
CA ASP A 89 14.91 22.31 18.34
C ASP A 89 13.66 21.77 19.07
N LEU A 90 13.19 20.57 18.70
CA LEU A 90 12.05 19.95 19.35
C LEU A 90 12.51 18.95 20.41
N SER A 91 11.97 19.09 21.63
CA SER A 91 12.29 18.21 22.76
C SER A 91 11.69 16.79 22.67
N SER A 92 10.87 16.52 21.66
CA SER A 92 10.22 15.23 21.48
C SER A 92 11.12 14.22 20.75
N SER A 93 10.99 12.94 21.07
CA SER A 93 11.80 11.87 20.47
C SER A 93 11.49 11.65 19.00
N ALA A 94 12.44 11.12 18.22
CA ALA A 94 12.21 10.64 16.86
C ALA A 94 11.00 9.69 16.81
N GLY A 95 10.22 9.75 15.71
CA GLY A 95 9.02 8.92 15.54
C GLY A 95 7.80 9.38 16.33
N SER A 96 7.92 10.34 17.25
CA SER A 96 6.76 10.92 17.92
C SER A 96 5.85 11.66 16.94
N VAL A 97 4.54 11.79 17.28
CA VAL A 97 3.57 12.51 16.45
C VAL A 97 4.04 13.92 16.13
N THR A 98 4.62 14.62 17.11
CA THR A 98 5.11 15.99 16.96
C THR A 98 6.28 16.04 15.98
N GLN A 99 7.31 15.21 16.16
CA GLN A 99 8.47 15.17 15.24
C GLN A 99 8.05 14.84 13.81
N VAL A 100 7.24 13.79 13.62
CA VAL A 100 6.80 13.36 12.29
C VAL A 100 5.97 14.45 11.60
N ARG A 101 5.07 15.12 12.34
CA ARG A 101 4.25 16.21 11.80
C ARG A 101 5.08 17.42 11.42
N GLU A 102 5.94 17.91 12.30
CA GLU A 102 6.73 19.11 12.07
C GLU A 102 7.80 18.87 10.98
N SER A 103 8.46 17.69 10.99
CA SER A 103 9.39 17.29 9.92
C SER A 103 8.72 17.27 8.55
N THR A 104 7.51 16.65 8.46
CA THR A 104 6.74 16.63 7.23
C THR A 104 6.33 18.04 6.79
N SER A 105 5.91 18.89 7.74
CA SER A 105 5.55 20.29 7.44
C SER A 105 6.74 21.08 6.92
N MET A 106 7.95 20.82 7.43
CA MET A 106 9.17 21.48 6.96
C MET A 106 9.55 21.01 5.54
N PHE A 107 9.51 19.70 5.26
CA PHE A 107 9.70 19.18 3.91
C PHE A 107 8.66 19.71 2.92
N MET A 108 7.39 19.85 3.32
CA MET A 108 6.35 20.44 2.48
C MET A 108 6.61 21.91 2.16
N ARG A 109 7.10 22.69 3.12
CA ARG A 109 7.51 24.10 2.87
C ARG A 109 8.66 24.15 1.89
N THR A 110 9.70 23.34 2.11
CA THR A 110 10.86 23.26 1.21
C THR A 110 10.44 22.82 -0.20
N ALA A 111 9.61 21.80 -0.34
CA ALA A 111 9.10 21.35 -1.64
C ALA A 111 8.40 22.47 -2.41
N LYS A 112 7.55 23.26 -1.72
CA LYS A 112 6.81 24.36 -2.33
C LYS A 112 7.69 25.56 -2.69
N SER A 113 8.63 25.94 -1.82
CA SER A 113 9.52 27.08 -2.05
C SER A 113 10.55 26.81 -3.13
N SER A 114 11.05 25.58 -3.22
CA SER A 114 12.05 25.18 -4.23
C SER A 114 11.45 24.64 -5.52
N ASN A 115 10.13 24.35 -5.53
CA ASN A 115 9.41 23.64 -6.59
C ASN A 115 10.00 22.24 -6.90
N ILE A 116 10.47 21.55 -5.85
CA ILE A 116 11.07 20.23 -5.96
C ILE A 116 10.09 19.20 -5.35
N PRO A 117 9.70 18.15 -6.08
CA PRO A 117 8.86 17.10 -5.53
C PRO A 117 9.59 16.30 -4.45
N ILE A 118 8.91 16.09 -3.32
CA ILE A 118 9.43 15.27 -2.21
C ILE A 118 8.47 14.09 -1.97
N ILE A 119 9.03 12.88 -1.99
CA ILE A 119 8.36 11.65 -1.59
C ILE A 119 8.78 11.33 -0.16
N VAL A 120 7.83 11.23 0.73
CA VAL A 120 8.05 10.86 2.13
C VAL A 120 7.54 9.43 2.34
N VAL A 121 8.38 8.57 2.89
CA VAL A 121 8.00 7.19 3.25
C VAL A 121 7.52 7.16 4.70
N GLY A 122 6.37 6.51 4.92
CA GLY A 122 5.81 6.30 6.25
C GLY A 122 5.50 4.82 6.51
N HIS A 123 5.68 4.38 7.76
CA HIS A 123 5.26 3.05 8.21
C HIS A 123 3.91 3.11 8.91
N VAL A 124 3.01 2.17 8.61
CA VAL A 124 1.76 1.99 9.35
C VAL A 124 2.07 1.21 10.62
N ASN A 125 1.69 1.76 11.77
CA ASN A 125 1.79 1.02 13.04
C ASN A 125 0.40 0.57 13.49
N LYS A 126 0.28 -0.72 13.82
CA LYS A 126 -0.93 -1.30 14.39
C LYS A 126 -1.15 -0.91 15.87
N ASP A 127 -0.10 -0.43 16.55
CA ASP A 127 -0.08 -0.27 18.00
C ASP A 127 -0.31 1.18 18.51
N GLY A 128 -0.67 2.12 17.65
CA GLY A 128 -1.14 3.47 18.05
C GLY A 128 -0.11 4.42 18.68
N ASN A 129 1.12 3.99 18.98
CA ASN A 129 2.12 4.78 19.71
C ASN A 129 3.12 5.56 18.83
N ILE A 130 3.22 5.25 17.54
CA ILE A 130 4.05 5.98 16.58
C ILE A 130 3.11 6.69 15.61
N ALA A 131 3.45 7.94 15.26
CA ALA A 131 2.65 8.73 14.33
C ALA A 131 2.40 7.96 13.03
N GLY A 132 1.19 7.42 12.90
CA GLY A 132 0.75 6.72 11.69
C GLY A 132 0.49 7.69 10.54
N PRO A 133 0.32 7.18 9.32
CA PRO A 133 0.08 7.97 8.12
C PRO A 133 -1.12 8.91 8.22
N LYS A 134 -2.14 8.57 9.00
CA LYS A 134 -3.35 9.39 9.19
C LYS A 134 -3.03 10.84 9.62
N VAL A 135 -1.99 11.04 10.43
CA VAL A 135 -1.57 12.39 10.85
C VAL A 135 -1.04 13.20 9.67
N LEU A 136 -0.41 12.55 8.70
CA LEU A 136 0.26 13.17 7.55
C LEU A 136 -0.67 13.39 6.35
N GLU A 137 -1.74 12.61 6.26
CA GLU A 137 -2.68 12.66 5.12
C GLU A 137 -3.24 14.05 4.85
N HIS A 138 -3.44 14.85 5.91
CA HIS A 138 -3.94 16.20 5.77
C HIS A 138 -2.88 17.20 5.30
N ILE A 139 -1.60 16.91 5.55
CA ILE A 139 -0.47 17.79 5.26
C ILE A 139 -0.02 17.66 3.80
N VAL A 140 0.02 16.43 3.28
CA VAL A 140 0.56 16.12 1.95
C VAL A 140 -0.49 16.23 0.84
N ASP A 141 -0.05 16.42 -0.41
CA ASP A 141 -0.93 16.59 -1.56
C ASP A 141 -1.42 15.25 -2.15
N ALA A 142 -0.62 14.20 -2.03
CA ALA A 142 -0.99 12.86 -2.47
C ALA A 142 -0.54 11.81 -1.44
N VAL A 143 -1.36 10.77 -1.27
CA VAL A 143 -1.10 9.62 -0.40
C VAL A 143 -1.28 8.36 -1.20
N LEU A 144 -0.24 7.55 -1.26
CA LEU A 144 -0.24 6.21 -1.82
C LEU A 144 -0.07 5.19 -0.70
N TYR A 145 -0.93 4.18 -0.68
CA TYR A 145 -0.79 3.02 0.19
C TYR A 145 -0.22 1.86 -0.60
N PHE A 146 0.82 1.25 -0.04
CA PHE A 146 1.40 0.03 -0.56
C PHE A 146 1.00 -1.12 0.35
N GLU A 147 0.19 -2.02 -0.17
CA GLU A 147 -0.57 -3.02 0.55
C GLU A 147 -0.24 -4.42 0.05
N GLY A 148 -0.43 -5.44 0.89
CA GLY A 148 -0.27 -6.84 0.53
C GLY A 148 -0.01 -7.72 1.75
N ASP A 149 -0.17 -9.02 1.59
CA ASP A 149 0.18 -10.02 2.60
C ASP A 149 1.65 -10.44 2.40
N ARG A 150 2.39 -10.59 3.50
CA ARG A 150 3.79 -11.06 3.47
C ARG A 150 3.93 -12.48 2.94
N ASN A 151 2.87 -13.29 3.10
CA ASN A 151 2.82 -14.67 2.62
C ASN A 151 2.41 -14.77 1.14
N MET A 152 1.98 -13.68 0.53
CA MET A 152 1.64 -13.61 -0.89
C MET A 152 2.71 -12.86 -1.67
N SER A 153 2.95 -13.27 -2.92
CA SER A 153 3.91 -12.60 -3.80
C SER A 153 3.41 -11.24 -4.30
N TYR A 154 2.11 -10.97 -4.19
CA TYR A 154 1.49 -9.78 -4.79
C TYR A 154 1.42 -8.59 -3.86
N ARG A 155 1.54 -7.40 -4.46
CA ARG A 155 1.46 -6.10 -3.79
C ARG A 155 0.55 -5.18 -4.58
N ILE A 156 -0.19 -4.33 -3.88
CA ILE A 156 -1.09 -3.35 -4.49
C ILE A 156 -0.62 -1.96 -4.07
N LEU A 157 -0.48 -1.07 -5.03
CA LEU A 157 -0.28 0.35 -4.81
C LEU A 157 -1.60 1.08 -5.11
N ARG A 158 -2.16 1.72 -4.08
CA ARG A 158 -3.45 2.41 -4.15
C ARG A 158 -3.29 3.89 -3.84
N ALA A 159 -3.87 4.75 -4.65
CA ALA A 159 -4.02 6.16 -4.33
C ALA A 159 -5.21 6.35 -3.37
N VAL A 160 -4.96 6.89 -2.17
CA VAL A 160 -5.99 7.20 -1.17
C VAL A 160 -6.35 8.68 -1.19
N LYS A 161 -5.38 9.53 -1.51
CA LYS A 161 -5.55 10.96 -1.69
C LYS A 161 -4.72 11.43 -2.88
N ASN A 162 -5.32 12.25 -3.71
CA ASN A 162 -4.61 12.93 -4.79
C ASN A 162 -5.29 14.27 -5.08
N ARG A 163 -4.63 15.38 -4.75
CA ARG A 163 -5.20 16.73 -4.98
C ARG A 163 -5.27 17.10 -6.47
N TYR A 164 -4.46 16.46 -7.29
CA TYR A 164 -4.26 16.83 -8.69
C TYR A 164 -4.71 15.76 -9.69
N GLY A 165 -5.35 14.69 -9.20
CA GLY A 165 -5.79 13.59 -10.06
C GLY A 165 -6.73 12.60 -9.39
N SER A 166 -7.02 11.52 -10.10
CA SER A 166 -7.89 10.44 -9.61
C SER A 166 -7.24 9.64 -8.48
N THR A 167 -8.07 9.15 -7.57
CA THR A 167 -7.71 8.15 -6.56
C THR A 167 -8.22 6.75 -6.92
N ASN A 168 -8.83 6.59 -8.09
CA ASN A 168 -9.47 5.35 -8.52
C ASN A 168 -8.50 4.38 -9.22
N GLU A 169 -7.23 4.74 -9.34
CA GLU A 169 -6.24 3.88 -9.99
C GLU A 169 -5.51 3.01 -8.97
N ILE A 170 -5.27 1.76 -9.36
CA ILE A 170 -4.45 0.81 -8.61
C ILE A 170 -3.34 0.24 -9.49
N GLY A 171 -2.16 0.07 -8.89
CA GLY A 171 -1.05 -0.71 -9.45
C GLY A 171 -0.97 -2.07 -8.77
N VAL A 172 -0.85 -3.14 -9.55
CA VAL A 172 -0.63 -4.49 -9.03
C VAL A 172 0.77 -4.95 -9.43
N PHE A 173 1.53 -5.42 -8.43
CA PHE A 173 2.90 -5.85 -8.60
C PHE A 173 3.10 -7.24 -8.01
N GLU A 174 4.03 -7.99 -8.57
CA GLU A 174 4.54 -9.24 -8.01
C GLU A 174 5.94 -9.00 -7.43
N MET A 175 6.17 -9.51 -6.22
CA MET A 175 7.49 -9.46 -5.59
C MET A 175 8.31 -10.65 -6.04
N LEU A 176 9.38 -10.38 -6.77
CA LEU A 176 10.35 -11.35 -7.25
C LEU A 176 11.71 -11.12 -6.57
N ASP A 177 12.66 -12.05 -6.75
CA ASP A 177 14.04 -11.87 -6.26
C ASP A 177 14.72 -10.65 -6.87
N SER A 178 14.37 -10.32 -8.12
CA SER A 178 14.84 -9.14 -8.87
C SER A 178 14.13 -7.84 -8.49
N GLY A 179 13.18 -7.86 -7.58
CA GLY A 179 12.38 -6.71 -7.18
C GLY A 179 10.89 -6.84 -7.53
N LEU A 180 10.22 -5.71 -7.67
CA LEU A 180 8.80 -5.64 -8.02
C LEU A 180 8.63 -5.63 -9.53
N SER A 181 7.77 -6.52 -10.03
CA SER A 181 7.35 -6.58 -11.43
C SER A 181 5.89 -6.21 -11.56
N GLN A 182 5.55 -5.44 -12.58
CA GLN A 182 4.15 -5.08 -12.84
C GLN A 182 3.35 -6.31 -13.28
N VAL A 183 2.17 -6.50 -12.70
CA VAL A 183 1.19 -7.50 -13.17
C VAL A 183 0.27 -6.82 -14.18
N GLU A 184 0.43 -7.17 -15.46
CA GLU A 184 -0.36 -6.56 -16.54
C GLU A 184 -1.83 -6.93 -16.45
N ASN A 185 -2.13 -8.20 -16.13
CA ASN A 185 -3.50 -8.70 -16.02
C ASN A 185 -3.75 -9.41 -14.68
N PRO A 186 -4.14 -8.68 -13.63
CA PRO A 186 -4.47 -9.26 -12.33
C PRO A 186 -5.62 -10.28 -12.38
N SER A 187 -6.57 -10.11 -13.33
CA SER A 187 -7.69 -11.03 -13.49
C SER A 187 -7.25 -12.42 -13.89
N LEU A 188 -6.30 -12.55 -14.82
CA LEU A 188 -5.77 -13.86 -15.22
C LEU A 188 -5.12 -14.58 -14.05
N MET A 189 -4.41 -13.86 -13.21
CA MET A 189 -3.76 -14.39 -12.04
C MET A 189 -4.77 -14.97 -11.03
N LEU A 190 -5.85 -14.22 -10.74
CA LEU A 190 -6.87 -14.62 -9.76
C LEU A 190 -7.69 -15.84 -10.20
N ILE A 191 -7.78 -16.10 -11.51
CA ILE A 191 -8.59 -17.19 -12.06
C ILE A 191 -7.76 -18.38 -12.57
N SER A 192 -6.42 -18.26 -12.61
CA SER A 192 -5.53 -19.27 -13.25
C SER A 192 -5.47 -20.62 -12.49
N GLY A 193 -5.68 -20.63 -11.18
CA GLY A 193 -5.66 -21.86 -10.36
C GLY A 193 -7.02 -22.55 -10.21
N ARG A 194 -8.05 -22.10 -10.90
CA ARG A 194 -9.43 -22.53 -10.71
C ARG A 194 -9.65 -23.98 -11.18
N PRO A 195 -10.30 -24.85 -10.35
CA PRO A 195 -10.79 -26.15 -10.83
C PRO A 195 -11.90 -25.96 -11.85
N LYS A 196 -11.82 -26.66 -12.98
CA LYS A 196 -12.85 -26.62 -14.00
C LYS A 196 -14.04 -27.50 -13.59
N ASN A 197 -15.27 -27.02 -13.84
CA ASN A 197 -16.52 -27.75 -13.61
C ASN A 197 -16.77 -28.17 -12.14
N THR A 198 -16.35 -27.34 -11.21
CA THR A 198 -16.61 -27.55 -9.77
C THR A 198 -17.83 -26.74 -9.35
N SER A 199 -18.79 -27.39 -8.68
CA SER A 199 -19.94 -26.68 -8.09
C SER A 199 -19.49 -25.79 -6.93
N GLY A 200 -20.27 -24.71 -6.67
CA GLY A 200 -19.96 -23.78 -5.58
C GLY A 200 -18.92 -22.72 -5.95
N THR A 201 -18.50 -22.64 -7.20
CA THR A 201 -17.59 -21.59 -7.67
C THR A 201 -18.15 -20.83 -8.86
N CYS A 202 -17.98 -19.51 -8.89
CA CYS A 202 -18.29 -18.69 -10.05
C CYS A 202 -17.25 -17.57 -10.20
N ILE A 203 -17.19 -16.96 -11.39
CA ILE A 203 -16.40 -15.76 -11.61
C ILE A 203 -17.34 -14.55 -11.56
N ALA A 204 -16.96 -13.59 -10.71
CA ALA A 204 -17.60 -12.29 -10.65
C ALA A 204 -16.62 -11.21 -11.12
N CYS A 205 -17.16 -10.14 -11.69
CA CYS A 205 -16.40 -8.95 -12.01
C CYS A 205 -16.63 -7.93 -10.89
N ALA A 206 -15.55 -7.58 -10.16
CA ALA A 206 -15.54 -6.50 -9.20
C ALA A 206 -14.88 -5.26 -9.80
N MET A 207 -15.37 -4.07 -9.48
CA MET A 207 -14.73 -2.82 -9.85
C MET A 207 -13.81 -2.37 -8.72
N GLU A 208 -12.51 -2.35 -8.97
CA GLU A 208 -11.52 -1.74 -8.08
C GLU A 208 -11.08 -0.40 -8.66
N GLY A 209 -11.67 0.67 -8.15
CA GLY A 209 -11.55 1.99 -8.76
C GLY A 209 -12.21 2.03 -10.14
N THR A 210 -11.42 2.30 -11.18
CA THR A 210 -11.85 2.27 -12.58
C THR A 210 -11.53 0.94 -13.27
N ARG A 211 -10.83 0.01 -12.60
CA ARG A 211 -10.35 -1.23 -13.20
C ARG A 211 -11.30 -2.40 -12.90
N PRO A 212 -11.84 -3.08 -13.93
CA PRO A 212 -12.57 -4.32 -13.72
C PRO A 212 -11.57 -5.45 -13.37
N ILE A 213 -11.83 -6.15 -12.26
CA ILE A 213 -11.04 -7.29 -11.82
C ILE A 213 -11.95 -8.50 -11.74
N LEU A 214 -11.57 -9.58 -12.41
CA LEU A 214 -12.27 -10.86 -12.30
C LEU A 214 -11.79 -11.57 -11.03
N ALA A 215 -12.74 -11.96 -10.19
CA ALA A 215 -12.47 -12.67 -8.95
C ALA A 215 -13.25 -13.98 -8.90
N GLU A 216 -12.66 -15.01 -8.31
CA GLU A 216 -13.38 -16.24 -8.01
C GLU A 216 -14.18 -16.04 -6.73
N VAL A 217 -15.47 -16.34 -6.81
CA VAL A 217 -16.39 -16.42 -5.68
C VAL A 217 -16.66 -17.90 -5.39
N GLN A 218 -16.35 -18.32 -4.19
CA GLN A 218 -16.59 -19.68 -3.68
C GLN A 218 -17.70 -19.64 -2.64
N ALA A 219 -18.68 -20.51 -2.76
CA ALA A 219 -19.75 -20.62 -1.79
C ALA A 219 -19.98 -22.10 -1.44
N LEU A 220 -20.19 -22.36 -0.16
CA LEU A 220 -20.51 -23.69 0.36
C LEU A 220 -21.73 -23.58 1.29
N VAL A 221 -22.67 -24.48 1.10
CA VAL A 221 -23.81 -24.66 1.98
C VAL A 221 -23.85 -26.12 2.43
N SER A 222 -23.93 -26.34 3.75
CA SER A 222 -24.00 -27.69 4.34
C SER A 222 -25.01 -27.74 5.47
N ALA A 223 -25.54 -28.93 5.78
CA ALA A 223 -26.41 -29.10 6.95
C ALA A 223 -25.65 -28.71 8.23
N SER A 224 -26.30 -27.92 9.10
CA SER A 224 -25.71 -27.54 10.38
C SER A 224 -25.80 -28.71 11.37
N SER A 225 -24.67 -29.07 11.94
CA SER A 225 -24.57 -30.14 12.98
C SER A 225 -24.86 -29.61 14.38
N PHE A 226 -24.96 -28.29 14.57
CA PHE A 226 -25.02 -27.63 15.88
C PHE A 226 -26.19 -26.69 15.97
N GLY A 227 -27.39 -27.02 16.02
CA GLY A 227 -28.57 -26.24 16.34
C GLY A 227 -28.65 -24.78 15.86
N ASN A 228 -27.55 -24.05 15.81
CA ASN A 228 -27.41 -22.68 15.30
C ASN A 228 -26.56 -22.67 14.02
N PRO A 229 -27.16 -22.36 12.87
CA PRO A 229 -26.45 -22.28 11.60
C PRO A 229 -25.34 -21.24 11.59
N ARG A 230 -24.16 -21.61 11.12
CA ARG A 230 -23.01 -20.71 10.98
C ARG A 230 -23.11 -19.93 9.67
N ARG A 231 -22.72 -18.67 9.75
CA ARG A 231 -22.61 -17.78 8.58
C ARG A 231 -21.20 -17.20 8.60
N MET A 232 -20.41 -17.46 7.57
CA MET A 232 -19.05 -16.95 7.45
C MET A 232 -18.82 -16.32 6.09
N ALA A 233 -18.26 -15.12 6.09
CA ALA A 233 -17.90 -14.40 4.88
C ALA A 233 -16.43 -13.99 4.97
N THR A 234 -15.65 -14.28 3.93
CA THR A 234 -14.27 -13.87 3.76
C THR A 234 -14.15 -13.09 2.45
N GLY A 235 -13.58 -11.89 2.49
CA GLY A 235 -13.51 -11.01 1.32
C GLY A 235 -14.88 -10.52 0.84
N PHE A 236 -15.93 -10.63 1.66
CA PHE A 236 -17.30 -10.24 1.36
C PHE A 236 -18.00 -9.74 2.63
N ASP A 237 -18.86 -8.74 2.48
CA ASP A 237 -19.59 -8.17 3.62
C ASP A 237 -20.61 -9.16 4.20
N TYR A 238 -20.59 -9.36 5.52
CA TYR A 238 -21.47 -10.30 6.21
C TYR A 238 -22.94 -9.94 6.07
N SER A 239 -23.28 -8.66 6.19
CA SER A 239 -24.68 -8.20 6.09
C SER A 239 -25.23 -8.39 4.70
N ARG A 240 -24.41 -8.18 3.68
CA ARG A 240 -24.77 -8.48 2.27
C ARG A 240 -24.97 -9.97 2.05
N MET A 241 -24.12 -10.83 2.62
CA MET A 241 -24.32 -12.29 2.55
C MET A 241 -25.64 -12.69 3.19
N ALA A 242 -25.94 -12.20 4.39
CA ALA A 242 -27.18 -12.49 5.09
C ALA A 242 -28.42 -12.04 4.28
N MET A 243 -28.34 -10.87 3.67
CA MET A 243 -29.40 -10.36 2.78
C MET A 243 -29.59 -11.24 1.54
N LEU A 244 -28.51 -11.66 0.89
CA LEU A 244 -28.57 -12.54 -0.28
C LEU A 244 -29.20 -13.88 0.06
N LEU A 245 -28.84 -14.49 1.21
CA LEU A 245 -29.46 -15.73 1.67
C LEU A 245 -30.96 -15.57 1.89
N ALA A 246 -31.40 -14.46 2.53
CA ALA A 246 -32.81 -14.16 2.74
C ALA A 246 -33.57 -13.97 1.40
N VAL A 247 -32.95 -13.30 0.41
CA VAL A 247 -33.54 -13.15 -0.92
C VAL A 247 -33.67 -14.49 -1.63
N LEU A 248 -32.63 -15.34 -1.60
CA LEU A 248 -32.64 -16.68 -2.19
C LEU A 248 -33.70 -17.56 -1.54
N GLU A 249 -33.84 -17.50 -0.21
CA GLU A 249 -34.89 -18.22 0.51
C GLU A 249 -36.27 -17.77 0.09
N LYS A 250 -36.51 -16.45 0.04
CA LYS A 250 -37.85 -15.90 -0.27
C LYS A 250 -38.21 -15.99 -1.75
N ARG A 251 -37.26 -15.83 -2.67
CA ARG A 251 -37.53 -15.73 -4.11
C ARG A 251 -37.23 -17.00 -4.89
N ALA A 252 -36.23 -17.76 -4.48
CA ALA A 252 -35.79 -18.98 -5.16
C ALA A 252 -36.29 -20.27 -4.48
N GLY A 253 -36.92 -20.15 -3.31
CA GLY A 253 -37.47 -21.29 -2.58
C GLY A 253 -36.44 -22.19 -1.88
N TYR A 254 -35.20 -21.75 -1.78
CA TYR A 254 -34.16 -22.45 -0.99
C TYR A 254 -34.44 -22.24 0.50
N PHE A 255 -34.13 -23.26 1.31
CA PHE A 255 -34.25 -23.15 2.74
C PHE A 255 -32.86 -23.20 3.42
N PHE A 256 -32.47 -22.09 4.07
CA PHE A 256 -31.18 -21.95 4.75
C PHE A 256 -31.29 -21.94 6.28
N GLY A 257 -32.49 -22.11 6.83
CA GLY A 257 -32.73 -21.97 8.26
C GLY A 257 -31.97 -22.96 9.15
N ASN A 258 -31.64 -24.15 8.64
CA ASN A 258 -30.84 -25.16 9.33
C ASN A 258 -29.52 -25.51 8.60
N MET A 259 -29.05 -24.61 7.75
CA MET A 259 -27.86 -24.81 6.93
C MET A 259 -26.75 -23.85 7.31
N ASP A 260 -25.52 -24.32 7.44
CA ASP A 260 -24.33 -23.51 7.47
C ASP A 260 -24.07 -22.92 6.08
N ALA A 261 -23.64 -21.68 6.00
CA ALA A 261 -23.30 -21.04 4.75
C ALA A 261 -21.96 -20.30 4.85
N TYR A 262 -21.11 -20.54 3.89
CA TYR A 262 -19.77 -19.97 3.77
C TYR A 262 -19.62 -19.32 2.43
N ILE A 263 -19.06 -18.11 2.40
CA ILE A 263 -18.69 -17.44 1.16
C ILE A 263 -17.24 -16.94 1.28
N ASN A 264 -16.46 -17.17 0.23
CA ASN A 264 -15.12 -16.66 0.09
C ASN A 264 -14.98 -15.98 -1.26
N VAL A 265 -14.56 -14.75 -1.26
CA VAL A 265 -14.24 -14.00 -2.48
C VAL A 265 -12.74 -13.82 -2.53
N CYS A 266 -12.10 -14.52 -3.47
CA CYS A 266 -10.66 -14.39 -3.72
C CYS A 266 -10.41 -13.06 -4.44
N LEU A 267 -10.33 -11.99 -3.67
CA LEU A 267 -9.84 -10.70 -4.13
C LEU A 267 -8.35 -10.61 -3.84
N LEU A 268 -7.66 -9.72 -4.52
CA LEU A 268 -6.27 -9.34 -4.21
C LEU A 268 -6.11 -8.84 -2.76
N TYR A 269 -7.24 -8.71 -2.05
CA TYR A 269 -7.33 -8.04 -0.77
C TYR A 269 -8.31 -8.72 0.18
N THR A 270 -7.85 -9.18 1.31
CA THR A 270 -8.67 -9.76 2.40
C THR A 270 -8.63 -8.94 3.69
N SER A 271 -8.01 -7.75 3.68
CA SER A 271 -8.06 -6.83 4.82
C SER A 271 -9.25 -5.88 4.74
N PRO A 272 -9.90 -5.53 5.87
CA PRO A 272 -10.90 -4.49 5.89
C PRO A 272 -10.29 -3.18 5.38
N SER A 273 -10.99 -2.52 4.47
CA SER A 273 -10.61 -1.20 3.97
C SER A 273 -10.48 -0.22 5.15
N PRO A 274 -9.51 0.72 5.13
CA PRO A 274 -9.46 1.80 6.11
C PRO A 274 -10.73 2.66 6.18
N ARG A 275 -11.69 2.44 5.26
CA ARG A 275 -13.02 3.07 5.27
C ARG A 275 -14.03 2.33 6.15
N ASP A 276 -13.72 1.11 6.59
CA ASP A 276 -14.61 0.25 7.39
C ASP A 276 -14.24 0.24 8.88
N ALA A 277 -13.34 1.13 9.32
CA ALA A 277 -12.91 1.31 10.70
C ALA A 277 -13.27 2.70 11.24
#